data_15d965173cc89d47ed099c1fc091a836
#
_entry.id   15d965173cc89d47ed099c1fc091a836
#
_cell.length_a   1.000
_cell.length_b   1.000
_cell.length_c   1.000
_cell.angle_alpha   90.00
_cell.angle_beta   90.00
_cell.angle_gamma   90.00
#
_symmetry.space_group_name_H-M   'P 1'
#
loop_
_entity.id
_entity.type
_entity.pdbx_description
1 polymer ?
#
loop_
_entity_poly.entity_id
_entity_poly.type
_entity_poly.pdbx_seq_one_letter_code
_entity_poly.pdbx_strand_id
1 'polypeptide(L)'
;MKAILLSIRPEWCKKILDGEKTVEVRRTCPVHGTPFKVYIYCTLAGSDSLFMDVLNRDAAAWNRGGWPEKKGRVIGEFTCKKITGLTHVGETGSWEPASLYVMAPGSYYKPADEFLEAACMSRETAEKYLKGRDGCGWHISDLKIYDQPRELQTFTGLQSTRFGMRPMEITRPPQSWCYV
;
A
#
# COMPACT_ATOMS: atom_id res chain seq x y z
N MET A 1 -18.41 4.70 6.70
CA MET A 1 -17.01 4.25 6.97
C MET A 1 -16.12 5.11 6.09
N LYS A 2 -15.05 5.68 6.62
CA LYS A 2 -14.08 6.45 5.81
C LYS A 2 -13.37 5.51 4.87
N ALA A 3 -13.14 5.94 3.64
CA ALA A 3 -12.48 5.14 2.62
C ALA A 3 -11.29 5.89 2.03
N ILE A 4 -10.33 5.12 1.53
CA ILE A 4 -9.09 5.62 0.95
C ILE A 4 -8.90 4.98 -0.41
N LEU A 5 -8.50 5.78 -1.38
CA LEU A 5 -7.99 5.31 -2.66
C LEU A 5 -6.46 5.30 -2.60
N LEU A 6 -5.86 4.12 -2.79
CA LEU A 6 -4.45 3.86 -2.61
C LEU A 6 -3.81 3.44 -3.94
N SER A 7 -2.84 4.21 -4.41
CA SER A 7 -2.06 3.88 -5.61
C SER A 7 -0.97 2.88 -5.29
N ILE A 8 -1.01 1.72 -5.92
CA ILE A 8 -0.05 0.62 -5.75
C ILE A 8 0.54 0.24 -7.11
N ARG A 9 1.83 -0.02 -7.16
CA ARG A 9 2.49 -0.49 -8.37
C ARG A 9 2.07 -1.92 -8.69
N PRO A 10 2.04 -2.30 -9.98
CA PRO A 10 1.59 -3.61 -10.41
C PRO A 10 2.28 -4.81 -9.72
N GLU A 11 3.59 -4.73 -9.51
CA GLU A 11 4.35 -5.77 -8.83
C GLU A 11 3.86 -6.04 -7.40
N TRP A 12 3.49 -4.98 -6.67
CA TRP A 12 2.92 -5.09 -5.33
C TRP A 12 1.45 -5.50 -5.35
N CYS A 13 0.68 -5.02 -6.35
CA CYS A 13 -0.69 -5.50 -6.56
C CYS A 13 -0.72 -7.01 -6.71
N LYS A 14 0.18 -7.59 -7.54
CA LYS A 14 0.26 -9.04 -7.72
C LYS A 14 0.51 -9.76 -6.40
N LYS A 15 1.49 -9.34 -5.63
CA LYS A 15 1.81 -9.95 -4.33
C LYS A 15 0.64 -9.87 -3.32
N ILE A 16 -0.16 -8.80 -3.38
CA ILE A 16 -1.38 -8.68 -2.59
C ILE A 16 -2.43 -9.68 -3.07
N LEU A 17 -2.62 -9.81 -4.37
CA LEU A 17 -3.60 -10.75 -4.95
C LEU A 17 -3.25 -12.20 -4.66
N ASP A 18 -1.95 -12.53 -4.70
CA ASP A 18 -1.43 -13.88 -4.40
C ASP A 18 -1.45 -14.19 -2.88
N GLY A 19 -1.77 -13.20 -2.04
CA GLY A 19 -1.78 -13.33 -0.58
C GLY A 19 -0.40 -13.31 0.08
N GLU A 20 0.66 -13.10 -0.70
CA GLU A 20 2.03 -13.01 -0.18
C GLU A 20 2.24 -11.74 0.64
N LYS A 21 1.73 -10.60 0.13
CA LYS A 21 1.85 -9.30 0.77
C LYS A 21 0.63 -8.99 1.62
N THR A 22 0.80 -9.08 2.93
CA THR A 22 -0.27 -8.83 3.92
C THR A 22 -0.14 -7.48 4.63
N VAL A 23 0.94 -6.75 4.37
CA VAL A 23 1.17 -5.39 4.90
C VAL A 23 1.62 -4.46 3.79
N GLU A 24 0.96 -3.31 3.67
CA GLU A 24 1.34 -2.25 2.73
C GLU A 24 2.07 -1.12 3.46
N VAL A 25 3.29 -0.79 3.02
CA VAL A 25 4.15 0.22 3.65
C VAL A 25 3.94 1.59 3.03
N ARG A 26 3.72 2.61 3.87
CA ARG A 26 3.55 4.01 3.46
C ARG A 26 4.36 4.96 4.35
N ARG A 27 4.80 6.10 3.77
CA ARG A 27 5.49 7.17 4.51
C ARG A 27 4.53 8.01 5.35
N THR A 28 3.25 8.00 5.02
CA THR A 28 2.22 8.77 5.70
C THR A 28 1.07 7.87 6.09
N CYS A 29 0.56 8.07 7.31
CA CYS A 29 -0.59 7.35 7.83
C CYS A 29 -1.84 8.22 7.77
N PRO A 30 -3.03 7.63 7.59
CA PRO A 30 -4.27 8.36 7.75
C PRO A 30 -4.41 8.92 9.17
N VAL A 31 -4.90 10.15 9.27
CA VAL A 31 -5.16 10.80 10.56
C VAL A 31 -6.32 10.13 11.31
N HIS A 32 -7.21 9.49 10.55
CA HIS A 32 -8.35 8.78 11.11
C HIS A 32 -7.95 7.36 11.52
N GLY A 33 -8.39 6.97 12.70
CA GLY A 33 -8.13 5.63 13.24
C GLY A 33 -8.72 4.50 12.40
N THR A 34 -8.25 3.29 12.65
CA THR A 34 -8.79 2.03 12.09
C THR A 34 -10.12 1.65 12.76
N PRO A 35 -10.99 0.86 12.11
CA PRO A 35 -10.82 0.34 10.75
C PRO A 35 -11.26 1.33 9.67
N PHE A 36 -10.68 1.21 8.47
CA PHE A 36 -11.12 1.92 7.28
C PHE A 36 -11.00 1.05 6.02
N LYS A 37 -11.79 1.38 5.00
CA LYS A 37 -11.76 0.71 3.71
C LYS A 37 -10.66 1.31 2.83
N VAL A 38 -9.99 0.46 2.06
CA VAL A 38 -8.95 0.86 1.09
C VAL A 38 -9.29 0.28 -0.28
N TYR A 39 -9.40 1.14 -1.27
CA TYR A 39 -9.52 0.76 -2.68
C TYR A 39 -8.13 0.72 -3.31
N ILE A 40 -7.82 -0.35 -4.03
CA ILE A 40 -6.52 -0.59 -4.65
C ILE A 40 -6.54 -0.10 -6.08
N TYR A 41 -5.89 1.03 -6.35
CA TYR A 41 -5.63 1.49 -7.71
C TYR A 41 -4.29 0.94 -8.19
N CYS A 42 -4.32 0.08 -9.21
CA CYS A 42 -3.12 -0.44 -9.85
C CYS A 42 -2.56 0.59 -10.83
N THR A 43 -1.36 1.13 -10.54
CA THR A 43 -0.78 2.20 -11.37
C THR A 43 -0.35 1.70 -12.75
N LEU A 44 -0.16 2.65 -13.68
CA LEU A 44 0.41 2.37 -15.01
C LEU A 44 1.94 2.16 -14.96
N ALA A 45 2.60 2.61 -13.87
CA ALA A 45 4.05 2.51 -13.73
C ALA A 45 4.49 1.08 -13.42
N GLY A 46 5.49 0.61 -14.11
CA GLY A 46 6.12 -0.70 -13.96
C GLY A 46 6.72 -1.14 -15.28
N SER A 47 7.83 -1.89 -15.26
CA SER A 47 8.41 -2.43 -16.47
C SER A 47 7.51 -3.51 -17.05
N ASP A 48 7.27 -3.48 -18.35
CA ASP A 48 6.53 -4.54 -19.05
C ASP A 48 7.28 -5.90 -18.99
N SER A 49 8.60 -5.89 -18.71
CA SER A 49 9.41 -7.10 -18.56
C SER A 49 9.01 -7.93 -17.32
N LEU A 50 8.72 -7.33 -16.18
CA LEU A 50 8.20 -8.04 -15.00
C LEU A 50 6.82 -8.65 -15.26
N PHE A 51 6.04 -8.04 -16.15
CA PHE A 51 4.75 -8.55 -16.58
C PHE A 51 4.90 -9.77 -17.52
N MET A 52 5.90 -9.76 -18.39
CA MET A 52 6.14 -10.89 -19.30
C MET A 52 6.61 -12.15 -18.56
N ASP A 53 7.40 -12.01 -17.49
CA ASP A 53 7.80 -13.16 -16.66
C ASP A 53 6.62 -13.77 -15.88
N VAL A 54 5.66 -12.95 -15.48
CA VAL A 54 4.42 -13.42 -14.83
C VAL A 54 3.49 -14.09 -15.85
N LEU A 55 3.41 -13.55 -17.08
CA LEU A 55 2.65 -14.13 -18.19
C LEU A 55 3.11 -15.56 -18.54
N ASN A 56 4.41 -15.79 -18.49
CA ASN A 56 4.99 -17.07 -18.87
C ASN A 56 4.83 -18.15 -17.79
N ARG A 57 4.51 -17.79 -16.53
CA ARG A 57 4.40 -18.73 -15.41
C ARG A 57 2.99 -19.21 -15.10
N ASP A 58 1.96 -18.43 -15.44
CA ASP A 58 0.57 -18.82 -15.14
C ASP A 58 -0.44 -18.26 -16.16
N ALA A 59 -0.51 -18.91 -17.31
CA ALA A 59 -1.47 -18.58 -18.36
C ALA A 59 -2.94 -18.73 -17.94
N ALA A 60 -3.24 -19.53 -16.92
CA ALA A 60 -4.59 -19.76 -16.43
C ALA A 60 -5.11 -18.63 -15.51
N ALA A 61 -4.22 -18.00 -14.72
CA ALA A 61 -4.55 -16.81 -13.95
C ALA A 61 -4.74 -15.58 -14.85
N TRP A 62 -4.09 -15.59 -16.01
CA TRP A 62 -4.16 -14.57 -17.03
C TRP A 62 -5.50 -14.54 -17.77
N ASN A 63 -6.07 -15.70 -18.10
CA ASN A 63 -7.34 -15.82 -18.84
C ASN A 63 -8.59 -15.41 -18.03
N ARG A 64 -8.45 -15.10 -16.75
CA ARG A 64 -9.51 -14.57 -15.90
C ARG A 64 -9.53 -13.04 -15.80
N GLY A 65 -9.28 -12.34 -16.91
CA GLY A 65 -9.19 -10.87 -17.00
C GLY A 65 -7.73 -10.40 -16.90
N GLY A 66 -7.10 -10.19 -18.05
CA GLY A 66 -5.67 -9.92 -18.18
C GLY A 66 -5.16 -8.73 -17.39
N TRP A 67 -3.93 -8.80 -16.91
CA TRP A 67 -3.23 -7.73 -16.20
C TRP A 67 -3.17 -6.39 -16.94
N PRO A 68 -3.08 -6.34 -18.29
CA PRO A 68 -3.19 -5.07 -19.03
C PRO A 68 -4.47 -4.30 -18.74
N GLU A 69 -5.58 -5.01 -18.57
CA GLU A 69 -6.89 -4.39 -18.26
C GLU A 69 -7.00 -3.90 -16.81
N LYS A 70 -6.14 -4.41 -15.90
CA LYS A 70 -6.10 -4.02 -14.49
C LYS A 70 -5.24 -2.79 -14.24
N LYS A 71 -4.27 -2.50 -15.11
CA LYS A 71 -3.45 -1.29 -15.01
C LYS A 71 -4.29 -0.04 -15.27
N GLY A 72 -4.06 0.98 -14.44
CA GLY A 72 -4.81 2.23 -14.56
C GLY A 72 -6.23 2.16 -14.02
N ARG A 73 -6.57 1.12 -13.24
CA ARG A 73 -7.91 0.88 -12.70
C ARG A 73 -7.89 0.52 -11.22
N VAL A 74 -9.06 0.63 -10.60
CA VAL A 74 -9.26 0.12 -9.23
C VAL A 74 -9.63 -1.35 -9.33
N ILE A 75 -8.74 -2.21 -8.83
CA ILE A 75 -8.78 -3.67 -9.03
C ILE A 75 -9.42 -4.43 -7.88
N GLY A 76 -9.61 -3.77 -6.73
CA GLY A 76 -10.14 -4.41 -5.55
C GLY A 76 -10.18 -3.48 -4.34
N GLU A 77 -10.51 -4.06 -3.20
CA GLU A 77 -10.57 -3.36 -1.91
C GLU A 77 -10.12 -4.27 -0.76
N PHE A 78 -9.66 -3.66 0.33
CA PHE A 78 -9.44 -4.36 1.59
C PHE A 78 -9.84 -3.50 2.78
N THR A 79 -9.91 -4.10 3.96
CA THR A 79 -10.10 -3.38 5.22
C THR A 79 -8.76 -3.28 5.95
N CYS A 80 -8.35 -2.07 6.30
CA CYS A 80 -7.22 -1.87 7.20
C CYS A 80 -7.74 -1.83 8.64
N LYS A 81 -7.54 -2.93 9.38
CA LYS A 81 -7.97 -3.06 10.79
C LYS A 81 -6.87 -2.64 11.77
N LYS A 82 -5.62 -2.54 11.30
CA LYS A 82 -4.46 -2.21 12.12
C LYS A 82 -3.43 -1.43 11.32
N ILE A 83 -2.84 -0.43 11.94
CA ILE A 83 -1.64 0.25 11.46
C ILE A 83 -0.51 -0.03 12.44
N THR A 84 0.68 -0.34 11.91
CA THR A 84 1.92 -0.50 12.68
C THR A 84 2.87 0.62 12.30
N GLY A 85 3.38 1.37 13.27
CA GLY A 85 4.40 2.39 13.05
C GLY A 85 5.75 1.76 12.73
N LEU A 86 6.47 2.36 11.79
CA LEU A 86 7.86 2.08 11.44
C LEU A 86 8.71 3.30 11.79
N THR A 87 9.79 3.10 12.52
CA THR A 87 10.69 4.19 12.91
C THR A 87 12.14 3.75 12.88
N HIS A 88 13.04 4.70 12.71
CA HIS A 88 14.47 4.46 12.83
C HIS A 88 14.88 4.72 14.28
N VAL A 89 15.47 3.72 14.91
CA VAL A 89 16.02 3.81 16.27
C VAL A 89 17.53 3.67 16.17
N GLY A 90 18.27 4.70 16.55
CA GLY A 90 19.71 4.65 16.75
C GLY A 90 20.03 4.42 18.23
N GLU A 91 21.09 3.69 18.51
CA GLU A 91 21.61 3.64 19.89
C GLU A 91 22.19 5.01 20.25
N THR A 92 21.76 5.55 21.38
CA THR A 92 22.23 6.84 21.89
C THR A 92 23.73 6.74 22.16
N GLY A 93 24.54 7.47 21.42
CA GLY A 93 26.00 7.49 21.57
C GLY A 93 26.78 6.50 20.71
N SER A 94 26.11 5.70 19.86
CA SER A 94 26.78 4.86 18.86
C SER A 94 26.93 5.58 17.52
N TRP A 95 28.04 5.28 16.81
CA TRP A 95 28.27 5.71 15.43
C TRP A 95 27.59 4.79 14.41
N GLU A 96 26.87 3.77 14.90
CA GLU A 96 26.12 2.84 14.09
C GLU A 96 24.91 3.53 13.45
N PRO A 97 24.61 3.28 12.17
CA PRO A 97 23.44 3.85 11.54
C PRO A 97 22.16 3.34 12.23
N ALA A 98 21.18 4.22 12.41
CA ALA A 98 19.90 3.87 13.00
C ALA A 98 19.25 2.70 12.22
N SER A 99 18.82 1.68 12.95
CA SER A 99 18.13 0.52 12.37
C SER A 99 16.62 0.72 12.34
N LEU A 100 15.95 0.04 11.42
CA LEU A 100 14.50 0.11 11.26
C LEU A 100 13.80 -0.83 12.25
N TYR A 101 12.88 -0.28 13.02
CA TYR A 101 12.08 -0.96 14.05
C TYR A 101 10.59 -0.74 13.82
N VAL A 102 9.78 -1.65 14.37
CA VAL A 102 8.34 -1.47 14.49
C VAL A 102 7.96 -1.19 15.94
N MET A 103 6.99 -0.31 16.14
CA MET A 103 6.40 -0.08 17.46
C MET A 103 5.48 -1.26 17.81
N ALA A 104 5.84 -1.99 18.84
CA ALA A 104 5.07 -3.11 19.37
C ALA A 104 4.08 -2.64 20.45
N PRO A 105 3.02 -3.41 20.76
CA PRO A 105 2.15 -3.15 21.90
C PRO A 105 2.96 -3.08 23.21
N GLY A 106 2.63 -2.12 24.08
CA GLY A 106 3.39 -1.90 25.31
C GLY A 106 4.52 -0.87 25.19
N SER A 107 4.56 -0.09 24.09
CA SER A 107 5.52 1.01 23.88
C SER A 107 6.99 0.59 23.87
N TYR A 108 7.30 -0.58 23.33
CA TYR A 108 8.66 -1.00 23.06
C TYR A 108 8.88 -1.23 21.56
N TYR A 109 10.13 -1.18 21.14
CA TYR A 109 10.53 -1.39 19.76
C TYR A 109 11.05 -2.80 19.55
N LYS A 110 10.71 -3.41 18.42
CA LYS A 110 11.29 -4.69 17.98
C LYS A 110 11.81 -4.56 16.55
N PRO A 111 12.81 -5.38 16.15
CA PRO A 111 13.31 -5.40 14.79
C PRO A 111 12.17 -5.57 13.78
N ALA A 112 12.31 -4.91 12.61
CA ALA A 112 11.24 -4.85 11.63
C ALA A 112 11.19 -6.08 10.69
N ASP A 113 12.01 -7.12 10.90
CA ASP A 113 12.21 -8.19 9.92
C ASP A 113 10.93 -8.97 9.60
N GLU A 114 10.20 -9.47 10.62
CA GLU A 114 8.90 -10.14 10.41
C GLU A 114 7.87 -9.23 9.71
N PHE A 115 7.89 -7.95 10.05
CA PHE A 115 7.01 -6.97 9.44
C PHE A 115 7.38 -6.73 7.97
N LEU A 116 8.67 -6.65 7.65
CA LEU A 116 9.16 -6.48 6.29
C LEU A 116 8.92 -7.72 5.43
N GLU A 117 9.00 -8.91 6.00
CA GLU A 117 8.60 -10.16 5.36
C GLU A 117 7.11 -10.12 4.96
N ALA A 118 6.22 -9.76 5.88
CA ALA A 118 4.79 -9.57 5.61
C ALA A 118 4.50 -8.46 4.59
N ALA A 119 5.41 -7.50 4.45
CA ALA A 119 5.37 -6.43 3.44
C ALA A 119 6.04 -6.84 2.13
N CYS A 120 6.63 -8.02 2.01
CA CYS A 120 7.45 -8.50 0.88
C CYS A 120 8.57 -7.51 0.51
N MET A 121 9.19 -6.87 1.49
CA MET A 121 10.25 -5.88 1.29
C MET A 121 11.54 -6.31 1.98
N SER A 122 12.69 -6.15 1.33
CA SER A 122 13.98 -6.21 2.01
C SER A 122 14.18 -4.95 2.88
N ARG A 123 15.01 -5.05 3.92
CA ARG A 123 15.39 -3.90 4.76
C ARG A 123 15.96 -2.76 3.91
N GLU A 124 16.87 -3.05 3.00
CA GLU A 124 17.45 -2.08 2.08
C GLU A 124 16.37 -1.36 1.23
N THR A 125 15.40 -2.10 0.70
CA THR A 125 14.29 -1.53 -0.07
C THR A 125 13.42 -0.62 0.80
N ALA A 126 13.14 -1.02 2.04
CA ALA A 126 12.35 -0.23 2.98
C ALA A 126 13.07 1.06 3.36
N GLU A 127 14.36 1.01 3.68
CA GLU A 127 15.17 2.18 4.02
C GLU A 127 15.30 3.15 2.85
N LYS A 128 15.57 2.64 1.64
CA LYS A 128 15.58 3.44 0.41
C LYS A 128 14.23 4.10 0.14
N TYR A 129 13.14 3.40 0.42
CA TYR A 129 11.78 3.95 0.28
C TYR A 129 11.49 5.01 1.33
N LEU A 130 11.78 4.76 2.61
CA LEU A 130 11.51 5.67 3.72
C LEU A 130 12.45 6.87 3.75
N LYS A 131 13.68 6.74 3.26
CA LYS A 131 14.70 7.81 3.22
C LYS A 131 14.99 8.40 4.61
N GLY A 132 15.18 7.55 5.60
CA GLY A 132 15.46 7.95 6.98
C GLY A 132 14.27 8.59 7.72
N ARG A 133 13.06 8.51 7.16
CA ARG A 133 11.83 9.02 7.79
C ARG A 133 11.02 7.86 8.36
N ASP A 134 10.19 8.19 9.33
CA ASP A 134 9.18 7.26 9.82
C ASP A 134 8.19 6.89 8.72
N GLY A 135 7.56 5.74 8.91
CA GLY A 135 6.51 5.23 8.05
C GLY A 135 5.48 4.44 8.81
N CYS A 136 4.62 3.79 8.08
CA CYS A 136 3.64 2.88 8.67
C CYS A 136 3.26 1.75 7.72
N GLY A 137 2.85 0.64 8.30
CA GLY A 137 2.29 -0.48 7.60
C GLY A 137 0.81 -0.61 7.85
N TRP A 138 0.07 -0.73 6.76
CA TRP A 138 -1.36 -0.94 6.74
C TRP A 138 -1.63 -2.43 6.59
N HIS A 139 -2.18 -3.07 7.62
CA HIS A 139 -2.48 -4.51 7.57
C HIS A 139 -3.69 -4.76 6.68
N ILE A 140 -3.51 -5.67 5.73
CA ILE A 140 -4.52 -6.04 4.73
C ILE A 140 -5.42 -7.13 5.34
N SER A 141 -6.71 -6.85 5.43
CA SER A 141 -7.74 -7.79 5.88
C SER A 141 -8.92 -7.73 4.94
N ASP A 142 -9.71 -8.79 4.89
CA ASP A 142 -10.96 -8.86 4.11
C ASP A 142 -10.75 -8.43 2.64
N LEU A 143 -9.64 -8.88 2.02
CA LEU A 143 -9.30 -8.56 0.64
C LEU A 143 -10.38 -9.07 -0.31
N LYS A 144 -10.86 -8.19 -1.17
CA LYS A 144 -11.82 -8.49 -2.24
C LYS A 144 -11.29 -7.96 -3.56
N ILE A 145 -11.06 -8.85 -4.51
CA ILE A 145 -10.68 -8.50 -5.87
C ILE A 145 -11.92 -8.45 -6.74
N TYR A 146 -12.00 -7.42 -7.58
CA TYR A 146 -13.14 -7.23 -8.48
C TYR A 146 -13.00 -8.08 -9.74
N ASP A 147 -14.07 -8.75 -10.13
CA ASP A 147 -14.16 -9.47 -11.41
C ASP A 147 -14.00 -8.49 -12.58
N GLN A 148 -14.58 -7.30 -12.44
CA GLN A 148 -14.42 -6.21 -13.37
C GLN A 148 -13.78 -5.01 -12.66
N PRO A 149 -12.55 -4.59 -13.05
CA PRO A 149 -11.91 -3.41 -12.51
C PRO A 149 -12.74 -2.15 -12.76
N ARG A 150 -12.71 -1.22 -11.81
CA ARG A 150 -13.49 0.02 -11.88
C ARG A 150 -12.62 1.17 -12.40
N GLU A 151 -13.25 2.07 -13.13
CA GLU A 151 -12.62 3.32 -13.58
C GLU A 151 -12.33 4.23 -12.39
N LEU A 152 -11.22 4.98 -12.47
CA LEU A 152 -10.82 5.95 -11.45
C LEU A 152 -11.90 7.01 -11.21
N GLN A 153 -12.54 7.46 -12.29
CA GLN A 153 -13.56 8.52 -12.29
C GLN A 153 -14.87 8.12 -11.58
N THR A 154 -15.04 6.83 -11.26
CA THR A 154 -16.20 6.39 -10.45
C THR A 154 -16.05 6.72 -8.96
N PHE A 155 -14.88 7.22 -8.56
CA PHE A 155 -14.59 7.59 -7.18
C PHE A 155 -14.59 9.11 -7.02
N THR A 156 -15.18 9.58 -5.94
CA THR A 156 -15.16 10.99 -5.55
C THR A 156 -14.11 11.18 -4.45
N GLY A 157 -13.11 11.99 -4.72
CA GLY A 157 -12.09 12.36 -3.75
C GLY A 157 -12.63 13.34 -2.70
N LEU A 158 -11.93 13.41 -1.57
CA LEU A 158 -12.21 14.37 -0.52
C LEU A 158 -11.00 15.27 -0.29
N GLN A 159 -11.18 16.56 -0.46
CA GLN A 159 -10.15 17.57 -0.21
C GLN A 159 -10.40 18.23 1.16
N SER A 160 -9.36 18.29 1.97
CA SER A 160 -9.40 19.06 3.22
C SER A 160 -9.32 20.56 2.92
N THR A 161 -10.25 21.32 3.49
CA THR A 161 -10.27 22.78 3.44
C THR A 161 -10.37 23.33 4.85
N ARG A 162 -10.16 24.64 5.02
CA ARG A 162 -10.37 25.30 6.33
C ARG A 162 -11.81 25.18 6.88
N PHE A 163 -12.76 24.85 6.01
CA PHE A 163 -14.18 24.68 6.36
C PHE A 163 -14.62 23.20 6.44
N GLY A 164 -13.68 22.25 6.39
CA GLY A 164 -13.95 20.82 6.40
C GLY A 164 -13.61 20.13 5.08
N MET A 165 -14.09 18.89 4.95
CA MET A 165 -13.85 18.08 3.77
C MET A 165 -14.84 18.45 2.67
N ARG A 166 -14.34 18.66 1.44
CA ARG A 166 -15.16 18.89 0.25
C ARG A 166 -14.96 17.78 -0.77
N PRO A 167 -16.04 17.33 -1.44
CA PRO A 167 -15.93 16.44 -2.59
C PRO A 167 -15.13 17.09 -3.72
N MET A 168 -14.30 16.29 -4.38
CA MET A 168 -13.56 16.68 -5.59
C MET A 168 -13.53 15.54 -6.60
N GLU A 169 -13.56 15.88 -7.87
CA GLU A 169 -13.35 14.91 -8.94
C GLU A 169 -11.91 14.40 -8.94
N ILE A 170 -11.74 13.10 -9.15
CA ILE A 170 -10.43 12.47 -9.28
C ILE A 170 -10.11 12.32 -10.77
N THR A 171 -9.41 13.30 -11.33
CA THR A 171 -8.98 13.30 -12.73
C THR A 171 -7.68 12.53 -12.98
N ARG A 172 -6.90 12.29 -11.92
CA ARG A 172 -5.64 11.52 -11.94
C ARG A 172 -5.48 10.74 -10.64
N PRO A 173 -4.78 9.59 -10.67
CA PRO A 173 -4.56 8.82 -9.47
C PRO A 173 -3.75 9.62 -8.44
N PRO A 174 -3.99 9.42 -7.14
CA PRO A 174 -3.18 10.04 -6.10
C PRO A 174 -1.74 9.55 -6.19
N GLN A 175 -0.78 10.41 -5.85
CA GLN A 175 0.64 10.06 -5.84
C GLN A 175 0.96 8.95 -4.82
N SER A 176 0.22 8.88 -3.72
CA SER A 176 0.28 7.83 -2.71
C SER A 176 -1.13 7.35 -2.39
N TRP A 177 -1.92 8.19 -1.72
CA TRP A 177 -3.31 7.90 -1.36
C TRP A 177 -4.10 9.19 -1.15
N CYS A 178 -5.44 9.09 -1.22
CA CYS A 178 -6.36 10.16 -0.87
C CYS A 178 -7.63 9.60 -0.22
N TYR A 179 -8.35 10.43 0.51
CA TYR A 179 -9.69 10.07 1.00
C TYR A 179 -10.72 10.08 -0.14
N VAL A 180 -11.68 9.14 -0.09
CA VAL A 180 -12.81 9.00 -1.02
C VAL A 180 -14.10 8.67 -0.27
#